data_0f77b1cd750bbab3409c7e2fcc94694d
#
_entry.id   0f77b1cd750bbab3409c7e2fcc94694d
#
_cell.length_a   1.000
_cell.length_b   1.000
_cell.length_c   1.000
_cell.angle_alpha   90.00
_cell.angle_beta   90.00
_cell.angle_gamma   90.00
#
_symmetry.space_group_name_H-M   'P 1'
#
loop_
_entity.id
_entity.type
_entity.pdbx_description
1 polymer ?
#
loop_
_entity_poly.entity_id
_entity_poly.type
_entity_poly.pdbx_seq_one_letter_code
_entity_poly.pdbx_strand_id
1 'polypeptide(L)'
;WKFKPYGECGKYVSDLFPHVGSCVDDIAFLHSMKAESPIHGSAMLMMNAGNLLSGHPSLGSWVNYGLGSVNENLPGYVVMLDKTGGPISGAKNWSSGYMPASYQGTVLRSQGSPILDLENSHGIPRSQQRTMLDHLRTMNEGHLSERYDNTNLAARVASYELAYKMQASAPEAVDVDREPAYIKDLYGMDGTNTEDFGRKCLLARRLVERGVRFIQIYSG
;
A
#
# COMPACT_ATOMS: atom_id res chain seq x y z
N TRP A 1 -31.33 -8.19 5.55
CA TRP A 1 -30.68 -8.24 4.25
C TRP A 1 -31.28 -9.38 3.44
N LYS A 2 -31.42 -9.19 2.12
CA LYS A 2 -31.90 -10.24 1.23
C LYS A 2 -30.74 -10.77 0.40
N PHE A 3 -30.74 -12.08 0.18
CA PHE A 3 -29.78 -12.73 -0.70
C PHE A 3 -30.51 -13.24 -1.93
N LYS A 4 -29.92 -13.06 -3.10
CA LYS A 4 -30.42 -13.59 -4.37
C LYS A 4 -29.27 -14.13 -5.20
N PRO A 5 -29.54 -15.07 -6.15
CA PRO A 5 -28.51 -15.56 -7.07
C PRO A 5 -28.13 -14.48 -8.09
N TYR A 6 -26.86 -14.43 -8.43
CA TYR A 6 -26.28 -13.57 -9.45
C TYR A 6 -25.41 -14.40 -10.42
N GLY A 7 -25.18 -13.84 -11.60
CA GLY A 7 -24.34 -14.42 -12.64
C GLY A 7 -24.82 -15.77 -13.18
N GLU A 8 -24.05 -16.37 -14.07
CA GLU A 8 -24.31 -17.71 -14.59
C GLU A 8 -24.01 -18.79 -13.54
N CYS A 9 -23.06 -18.54 -12.65
CA CYS A 9 -22.71 -19.45 -11.56
C CYS A 9 -23.78 -19.51 -10.46
N GLY A 10 -24.81 -18.64 -10.47
CA GLY A 10 -25.90 -18.62 -9.50
C GLY A 10 -25.47 -18.35 -8.06
N LYS A 11 -24.33 -17.65 -7.84
CA LYS A 11 -23.81 -17.36 -6.52
C LYS A 11 -24.73 -16.40 -5.76
N TYR A 12 -25.08 -16.74 -4.53
CA TYR A 12 -25.91 -15.90 -3.67
C TYR A 12 -25.08 -14.75 -3.09
N VAL A 13 -25.51 -13.52 -3.35
CA VAL A 13 -24.91 -12.28 -2.82
C VAL A 13 -25.99 -11.43 -2.17
N SER A 14 -25.63 -10.73 -1.08
CA SER A 14 -26.50 -9.80 -0.37
C SER A 14 -26.83 -8.58 -1.25
N ASP A 15 -28.02 -8.03 -1.04
CA ASP A 15 -28.45 -6.75 -1.62
C ASP A 15 -27.61 -5.54 -1.18
N LEU A 16 -26.76 -5.72 -0.17
CA LEU A 16 -25.73 -4.73 0.22
C LEU A 16 -24.59 -4.59 -0.80
N PHE A 17 -24.35 -5.60 -1.63
CA PHE A 17 -23.22 -5.67 -2.53
C PHE A 17 -23.64 -5.89 -4.00
N PRO A 18 -24.50 -4.99 -4.58
CA PRO A 18 -25.05 -5.21 -5.90
C PRO A 18 -23.96 -5.22 -7.00
N HIS A 19 -22.93 -4.40 -6.85
CA HIS A 19 -21.81 -4.35 -7.80
C HIS A 19 -20.90 -5.58 -7.71
N VAL A 20 -20.67 -6.13 -6.51
CA VAL A 20 -20.00 -7.43 -6.36
C VAL A 20 -20.84 -8.53 -6.98
N GLY A 21 -22.17 -8.46 -6.79
CA GLY A 21 -23.13 -9.39 -7.42
C GLY A 21 -23.01 -9.42 -8.94
N SER A 22 -22.79 -8.26 -9.59
CA SER A 22 -22.63 -8.19 -11.06
C SER A 22 -21.33 -8.81 -11.59
N CYS A 23 -20.36 -9.09 -10.74
CA CYS A 23 -19.03 -9.63 -11.10
C CYS A 23 -18.78 -11.04 -10.55
N VAL A 24 -19.80 -11.74 -10.04
CA VAL A 24 -19.62 -13.03 -9.34
C VAL A 24 -18.99 -14.12 -10.20
N ASP A 25 -19.20 -14.09 -11.52
CA ASP A 25 -18.65 -15.10 -12.43
C ASP A 25 -17.11 -14.96 -12.57
N ASP A 26 -16.57 -13.77 -12.26
CA ASP A 26 -15.14 -13.50 -12.27
C ASP A 26 -14.48 -13.65 -10.89
N ILE A 27 -15.26 -14.04 -9.85
CA ILE A 27 -14.81 -14.07 -8.45
C ILE A 27 -14.70 -15.50 -7.93
N ALA A 28 -13.54 -15.87 -7.40
CA ALA A 28 -13.36 -17.09 -6.62
C ALA A 28 -13.82 -16.89 -5.17
N PHE A 29 -14.81 -17.67 -4.74
CA PHE A 29 -15.36 -17.60 -3.38
C PHE A 29 -14.74 -18.67 -2.50
N LEU A 30 -13.98 -18.26 -1.50
CA LEU A 30 -13.46 -19.16 -0.47
C LEU A 30 -14.42 -19.18 0.72
N HIS A 31 -15.32 -20.15 0.73
CA HIS A 31 -16.22 -20.38 1.86
C HIS A 31 -15.46 -21.07 3.01
N SER A 32 -15.99 -21.00 4.20
CA SER A 32 -15.43 -21.67 5.39
C SER A 32 -14.08 -21.16 5.87
N MET A 33 -13.67 -19.97 5.44
CA MET A 33 -12.51 -19.30 6.05
C MET A 33 -12.81 -18.97 7.50
N LYS A 34 -11.88 -19.34 8.39
CA LYS A 34 -12.00 -19.17 9.83
C LYS A 34 -10.75 -18.50 10.41
N ALA A 35 -10.95 -17.47 11.22
CA ALA A 35 -9.90 -16.91 12.06
C ALA A 35 -9.91 -17.59 13.45
N GLU A 36 -8.74 -17.80 14.03
CA GLU A 36 -8.59 -18.48 15.33
C GLU A 36 -8.84 -17.57 16.54
N SER A 37 -8.93 -16.26 16.32
CA SER A 37 -9.12 -15.30 17.40
C SER A 37 -10.39 -14.47 17.21
N PRO A 38 -11.21 -14.32 18.27
CA PRO A 38 -12.32 -13.37 18.31
C PRO A 38 -11.86 -11.94 18.61
N ILE A 39 -10.59 -11.73 19.00
CA ILE A 39 -10.03 -10.44 19.37
C ILE A 39 -9.55 -9.73 18.11
N HIS A 40 -10.07 -8.53 17.84
CA HIS A 40 -9.80 -7.77 16.59
C HIS A 40 -8.31 -7.62 16.29
N GLY A 41 -7.48 -7.25 17.29
CA GLY A 41 -6.05 -7.03 17.06
C GLY A 41 -5.31 -8.28 16.57
N SER A 42 -5.54 -9.42 17.22
CA SER A 42 -4.95 -10.70 16.83
C SER A 42 -5.55 -11.23 15.53
N ALA A 43 -6.88 -11.08 15.34
CA ALA A 43 -7.55 -11.50 14.11
C ALA A 43 -7.04 -10.70 12.89
N MET A 44 -6.80 -9.39 13.04
CA MET A 44 -6.20 -8.56 12.00
C MET A 44 -4.77 -9.01 11.65
N LEU A 45 -3.95 -9.34 12.66
CA LEU A 45 -2.62 -9.90 12.41
C LEU A 45 -2.70 -11.24 11.69
N MET A 46 -3.63 -12.11 12.07
CA MET A 46 -3.87 -13.38 11.40
C MET A 46 -4.21 -13.19 9.91
N MET A 47 -5.09 -12.23 9.59
CA MET A 47 -5.46 -11.91 8.20
C MET A 47 -4.30 -11.34 7.40
N ASN A 48 -3.46 -10.50 8.00
CA ASN A 48 -2.41 -9.78 7.29
C ASN A 48 -1.06 -10.50 7.27
N ALA A 49 -0.76 -11.31 8.30
CA ALA A 49 0.54 -11.94 8.49
C ALA A 49 0.47 -13.47 8.74
N GLY A 50 -0.72 -14.06 8.72
CA GLY A 50 -0.92 -15.49 8.93
C GLY A 50 -0.62 -15.97 10.37
N ASN A 51 -0.49 -15.05 11.34
CA ASN A 51 -0.20 -15.39 12.73
C ASN A 51 -0.91 -14.43 13.69
N LEU A 52 -1.31 -14.92 14.86
CA LEU A 52 -1.97 -14.12 15.91
C LEU A 52 -0.99 -13.17 16.63
N LEU A 53 0.29 -13.47 16.58
CA LEU A 53 1.34 -12.69 17.22
C LEU A 53 2.06 -11.80 16.20
N SER A 54 2.53 -10.67 16.65
CA SER A 54 3.38 -9.78 15.86
C SER A 54 4.79 -10.37 15.66
N GLY A 55 5.51 -9.89 14.64
CA GLY A 55 6.87 -10.33 14.33
C GLY A 55 6.96 -11.18 13.07
N HIS A 56 5.82 -11.55 12.48
CA HIS A 56 5.77 -12.25 11.20
C HIS A 56 5.63 -11.24 10.04
N PRO A 57 6.20 -11.55 8.87
CA PRO A 57 6.02 -10.71 7.68
C PRO A 57 4.57 -10.71 7.22
N SER A 58 4.08 -9.55 6.81
CA SER A 58 2.78 -9.41 6.19
C SER A 58 2.74 -10.04 4.78
N LEU A 59 1.54 -10.33 4.28
CA LEU A 59 1.36 -10.86 2.93
C LEU A 59 2.04 -9.98 1.88
N GLY A 60 1.91 -8.65 1.97
CA GLY A 60 2.58 -7.72 1.05
C GLY A 60 4.10 -7.81 1.13
N SER A 61 4.68 -8.02 2.32
CA SER A 61 6.12 -8.24 2.49
C SER A 61 6.57 -9.54 1.81
N TRP A 62 5.82 -10.63 1.97
CA TRP A 62 6.08 -11.91 1.29
C TRP A 62 6.01 -11.79 -0.22
N VAL A 63 4.98 -11.14 -0.75
CA VAL A 63 4.81 -10.93 -2.20
C VAL A 63 5.96 -10.12 -2.76
N ASN A 64 6.33 -9.04 -2.08
CA ASN A 64 7.41 -8.15 -2.53
C ASN A 64 8.80 -8.84 -2.41
N TYR A 65 9.02 -9.65 -1.38
CA TYR A 65 10.24 -10.46 -1.23
C TYR A 65 10.37 -11.52 -2.33
N GLY A 66 9.29 -12.27 -2.60
CA GLY A 66 9.35 -13.41 -3.52
C GLY A 66 9.29 -13.02 -4.99
N LEU A 67 8.54 -11.98 -5.34
CA LEU A 67 8.32 -11.56 -6.73
C LEU A 67 9.04 -10.27 -7.11
N GLY A 68 9.55 -9.52 -6.14
CA GLY A 68 10.16 -8.22 -6.35
C GLY A 68 9.16 -7.17 -6.85
N SER A 69 9.68 -6.04 -7.29
CA SER A 69 8.93 -4.97 -7.95
C SER A 69 9.49 -4.72 -9.34
N VAL A 70 8.62 -4.54 -10.33
CA VAL A 70 9.01 -4.10 -11.68
C VAL A 70 9.23 -2.60 -11.73
N ASN A 71 8.82 -1.89 -10.70
CA ASN A 71 8.99 -0.45 -10.55
C ASN A 71 10.14 -0.15 -9.58
N GLU A 72 11.05 0.71 -10.02
CA GLU A 72 12.19 1.17 -9.22
C GLU A 72 12.00 2.57 -8.63
N ASN A 73 10.91 3.27 -8.99
CA ASN A 73 10.69 4.67 -8.68
C ASN A 73 9.56 4.91 -7.67
N LEU A 74 8.82 3.86 -7.33
CA LEU A 74 7.75 3.85 -6.34
C LEU A 74 7.95 2.67 -5.37
N PRO A 75 7.39 2.73 -4.15
CA PRO A 75 7.44 1.60 -3.24
C PRO A 75 6.80 0.36 -3.86
N GLY A 76 7.40 -0.82 -3.69
CA GLY A 76 6.82 -2.07 -4.18
C GLY A 76 5.60 -2.54 -3.38
N TYR A 77 5.47 -2.08 -2.13
CA TYR A 77 4.36 -2.36 -1.23
C TYR A 77 3.82 -1.07 -0.62
N VAL A 78 2.58 -0.72 -0.96
CA VAL A 78 1.90 0.51 -0.51
C VAL A 78 0.74 0.16 0.42
N VAL A 79 0.56 0.96 1.46
CA VAL A 79 -0.53 0.86 2.43
C VAL A 79 -1.29 2.18 2.47
N MET A 80 -2.61 2.12 2.41
CA MET A 80 -3.50 3.27 2.54
C MET A 80 -4.44 3.04 3.72
N LEU A 81 -4.43 3.98 4.65
CA LEU A 81 -5.24 3.92 5.86
C LEU A 81 -6.59 4.60 5.65
N ASP A 82 -7.55 4.26 6.50
CA ASP A 82 -8.81 4.99 6.58
C ASP A 82 -8.58 6.41 7.11
N LYS A 83 -9.48 7.33 6.75
CA LYS A 83 -9.44 8.72 7.25
C LYS A 83 -9.62 8.82 8.77
N THR A 84 -10.25 7.81 9.37
CA THR A 84 -10.47 7.73 10.82
C THR A 84 -9.27 7.15 11.56
N GLY A 85 -8.29 6.59 10.85
CA GLY A 85 -7.06 6.02 11.40
C GLY A 85 -6.72 4.65 10.82
N GLY A 86 -5.71 4.02 11.41
CA GLY A 86 -5.27 2.69 11.01
C GLY A 86 -5.96 1.58 11.80
N PRO A 87 -5.74 0.32 11.38
CA PRO A 87 -6.28 -0.84 12.08
C PRO A 87 -5.68 -1.00 13.47
N ILE A 88 -6.40 -1.71 14.33
CA ILE A 88 -5.87 -2.18 15.61
C ILE A 88 -4.58 -2.96 15.34
N SER A 89 -3.58 -2.80 16.19
CA SER A 89 -2.21 -3.29 16.03
C SER A 89 -1.31 -2.47 15.08
N GLY A 90 -1.84 -1.43 14.42
CA GLY A 90 -1.08 -0.43 13.68
C GLY A 90 -0.13 -1.02 12.67
N ALA A 91 1.11 -0.51 12.61
CA ALA A 91 2.13 -0.88 11.64
C ALA A 91 2.54 -2.36 11.64
N LYS A 92 2.19 -3.13 12.68
CA LYS A 92 2.42 -4.56 12.73
C LYS A 92 1.69 -5.31 11.60
N ASN A 93 0.58 -4.77 11.10
CA ASN A 93 -0.21 -5.35 10.02
C ASN A 93 0.46 -5.29 8.63
N TRP A 94 1.46 -4.43 8.45
CA TRP A 94 2.24 -4.31 7.20
C TRP A 94 3.74 -4.37 7.44
N SER A 95 4.12 -4.98 8.55
CA SER A 95 5.52 -5.14 8.94
C SER A 95 6.22 -6.19 8.08
N SER A 96 7.53 -5.99 7.88
CA SER A 96 8.42 -7.02 7.31
C SER A 96 8.72 -8.16 8.29
N GLY A 97 8.35 -8.03 9.57
CA GLY A 97 8.63 -9.03 10.59
C GLY A 97 10.12 -9.35 10.69
N TYR A 98 10.46 -10.63 10.55
CA TYR A 98 11.85 -11.11 10.55
C TYR A 98 12.56 -10.97 9.19
N MET A 99 11.87 -10.49 8.15
CA MET A 99 12.49 -10.17 6.86
C MET A 99 13.24 -8.84 6.92
N PRO A 100 14.13 -8.57 5.94
CA PRO A 100 14.75 -7.26 5.81
C PRO A 100 13.72 -6.13 5.80
N ALA A 101 14.00 -5.05 6.50
CA ALA A 101 13.08 -3.93 6.70
C ALA A 101 12.68 -3.22 5.38
N SER A 102 13.44 -3.41 4.30
CA SER A 102 13.12 -2.90 2.97
C SER A 102 11.83 -3.45 2.36
N TYR A 103 11.32 -4.57 2.88
CA TYR A 103 10.07 -5.19 2.43
C TYR A 103 8.83 -4.75 3.21
N GLN A 104 9.00 -3.84 4.18
CA GLN A 104 7.88 -3.27 4.92
C GLN A 104 7.00 -2.40 4.04
N GLY A 105 5.68 -2.40 4.30
CA GLY A 105 4.73 -1.53 3.59
C GLY A 105 4.98 -0.05 3.84
N THR A 106 4.95 0.75 2.78
CA THR A 106 5.06 2.21 2.82
C THR A 106 3.67 2.82 2.89
N VAL A 107 3.40 3.57 3.96
CA VAL A 107 2.10 4.22 4.16
C VAL A 107 2.00 5.48 3.31
N LEU A 108 0.98 5.56 2.47
CA LEU A 108 0.53 6.80 1.85
C LEU A 108 -0.56 7.46 2.70
N ARG A 109 -0.58 8.78 2.74
CA ARG A 109 -1.58 9.52 3.51
C ARG A 109 -2.96 9.38 2.89
N SER A 110 -3.96 9.28 3.74
CA SER A 110 -5.37 9.18 3.33
C SER A 110 -5.96 10.54 2.94
N GLN A 111 -5.38 11.64 3.42
CA GLN A 111 -5.90 13.00 3.20
C GLN A 111 -4.81 13.94 2.71
N GLY A 112 -5.18 14.90 1.87
CA GLY A 112 -4.27 15.84 1.24
C GLY A 112 -3.35 15.17 0.22
N SER A 113 -2.11 15.66 0.11
CA SER A 113 -1.11 14.98 -0.73
C SER A 113 -0.79 13.60 -0.16
N PRO A 114 -0.92 12.51 -0.94
CA PRO A 114 -0.59 11.16 -0.48
C PRO A 114 0.86 11.01 0.00
N ILE A 115 1.76 11.80 -0.55
CA ILE A 115 3.18 11.82 -0.21
C ILE A 115 3.58 13.27 0.05
N LEU A 116 4.24 13.51 1.19
CA LEU A 116 4.73 14.84 1.56
C LEU A 116 6.12 15.08 0.98
N ASP A 117 6.47 16.37 0.90
CA ASP A 117 7.84 16.86 0.62
C ASP A 117 8.45 16.28 -0.67
N LEU A 118 7.61 16.03 -1.70
CA LEU A 118 8.07 15.59 -3.01
C LEU A 118 8.82 16.69 -3.74
N GLU A 119 8.51 17.95 -3.47
CA GLU A 119 9.23 19.08 -4.05
C GLU A 119 10.41 19.47 -3.18
N ASN A 120 11.47 19.89 -3.82
CA ASN A 120 12.64 20.40 -3.11
C ASN A 120 12.36 21.82 -2.58
N SER A 121 12.06 21.93 -1.29
CA SER A 121 11.58 23.15 -0.63
C SER A 121 12.61 24.31 -0.58
N HIS A 122 13.87 24.06 -0.89
CA HIS A 122 14.95 25.03 -0.69
C HIS A 122 15.59 25.54 -2.00
N GLY A 123 14.95 25.32 -3.15
CA GLY A 123 15.50 25.75 -4.42
C GLY A 123 16.85 25.11 -4.80
N ILE A 124 17.23 24.01 -4.11
CA ILE A 124 18.44 23.27 -4.40
C ILE A 124 18.29 22.60 -5.77
N PRO A 125 19.18 22.83 -6.74
CA PRO A 125 19.13 22.14 -8.02
C PRO A 125 19.20 20.62 -7.85
N ARG A 126 18.48 19.88 -8.69
CA ARG A 126 18.42 18.40 -8.63
C ARG A 126 19.82 17.76 -8.72
N SER A 127 20.74 18.35 -9.48
CA SER A 127 22.14 17.90 -9.56
C SER A 127 22.86 18.03 -8.21
N GLN A 128 22.66 19.14 -7.52
CA GLN A 128 23.26 19.35 -6.20
C GLN A 128 22.65 18.38 -5.16
N GLN A 129 21.33 18.18 -5.21
CA GLN A 129 20.67 17.18 -4.36
C GLN A 129 21.24 15.77 -4.61
N ARG A 130 21.50 15.39 -5.88
CA ARG A 130 22.13 14.11 -6.21
C ARG A 130 23.52 14.00 -5.58
N THR A 131 24.35 15.02 -5.71
CA THR A 131 25.69 15.03 -5.11
C THR A 131 25.64 14.87 -3.59
N MET A 132 24.69 15.56 -2.91
CA MET A 132 24.51 15.42 -1.46
C MET A 132 24.09 13.99 -1.08
N LEU A 133 23.18 13.38 -1.85
CA LEU A 133 22.74 12.00 -1.60
C LEU A 133 23.86 10.98 -1.88
N ASP A 134 24.69 11.19 -2.89
CA ASP A 134 25.84 10.32 -3.17
C ASP A 134 26.86 10.38 -2.03
N HIS A 135 27.13 11.58 -1.48
CA HIS A 135 27.99 11.72 -0.32
C HIS A 135 27.39 11.05 0.93
N LEU A 136 26.11 11.29 1.19
CA LEU A 136 25.39 10.64 2.30
C LEU A 136 25.41 9.11 2.16
N ARG A 137 25.22 8.59 0.94
CA ARG A 137 25.30 7.17 0.66
C ARG A 137 26.65 6.60 1.04
N THR A 138 27.74 7.24 0.60
CA THR A 138 29.12 6.80 0.92
C THR A 138 29.34 6.75 2.44
N MET A 139 28.89 7.77 3.18
CA MET A 139 28.98 7.79 4.64
C MET A 139 28.16 6.65 5.28
N ASN A 140 26.94 6.44 4.79
CA ASN A 140 26.06 5.41 5.30
C ASN A 140 26.54 3.99 4.99
N GLU A 141 27.14 3.76 3.82
CA GLU A 141 27.74 2.47 3.44
C GLU A 141 28.95 2.15 4.33
N GLY A 142 29.79 3.14 4.64
CA GLY A 142 30.86 2.99 5.61
C GLY A 142 30.33 2.61 7.00
N HIS A 143 29.28 3.27 7.47
CA HIS A 143 28.63 2.96 8.73
C HIS A 143 27.95 1.56 8.73
N LEU A 144 27.33 1.18 7.61
CA LEU A 144 26.68 -0.12 7.43
C LEU A 144 27.69 -1.28 7.41
N SER A 145 28.88 -1.08 6.83
CA SER A 145 29.92 -2.11 6.75
C SER A 145 30.37 -2.61 8.13
N GLU A 146 30.27 -1.75 9.15
CA GLU A 146 30.56 -2.10 10.54
C GLU A 146 29.37 -2.77 11.26
N ARG A 147 28.17 -2.76 10.63
CA ARG A 147 26.88 -3.20 11.20
C ARG A 147 26.04 -3.95 10.16
N TYR A 148 26.66 -4.89 9.47
CA TYR A 148 26.10 -5.62 8.32
C TYR A 148 24.82 -6.41 8.64
N ASP A 149 24.56 -6.72 9.89
CA ASP A 149 23.39 -7.43 10.39
C ASP A 149 22.18 -6.50 10.63
N ASN A 150 22.36 -5.18 10.52
CA ASN A 150 21.29 -4.22 10.79
C ASN A 150 20.48 -3.89 9.52
N THR A 151 19.45 -4.70 9.24
CA THR A 151 18.58 -4.52 8.07
C THR A 151 17.79 -3.21 8.11
N ASN A 152 17.52 -2.62 9.28
CA ASN A 152 16.87 -1.33 9.42
C ASN A 152 17.76 -0.19 8.88
N LEU A 153 19.06 -0.27 9.12
CA LEU A 153 20.01 0.70 8.59
C LEU A 153 20.08 0.63 7.07
N ALA A 154 20.19 -0.58 6.51
CA ALA A 154 20.18 -0.81 5.07
C ALA A 154 18.88 -0.29 4.42
N ALA A 155 17.71 -0.57 5.01
CA ALA A 155 16.43 -0.06 4.55
C ALA A 155 16.35 1.46 4.59
N ARG A 156 16.92 2.10 5.62
CA ARG A 156 16.97 3.55 5.72
C ARG A 156 17.83 4.18 4.64
N VAL A 157 18.97 3.58 4.31
CA VAL A 157 19.81 4.03 3.19
C VAL A 157 19.04 3.92 1.87
N ALA A 158 18.39 2.80 1.61
CA ALA A 158 17.56 2.58 0.42
C ALA A 158 16.38 3.57 0.34
N SER A 159 15.81 3.97 1.47
CA SER A 159 14.66 4.90 1.50
C SER A 159 15.01 6.30 1.00
N TYR A 160 16.23 6.78 1.19
CA TYR A 160 16.67 8.08 0.64
C TYR A 160 16.75 8.04 -0.89
N GLU A 161 17.26 6.96 -1.46
CA GLU A 161 17.32 6.77 -2.91
C GLU A 161 15.92 6.67 -3.52
N LEU A 162 15.05 5.91 -2.87
CA LEU A 162 13.65 5.80 -3.30
C LEU A 162 12.95 7.16 -3.24
N ALA A 163 13.09 7.92 -2.16
CA ALA A 163 12.50 9.24 -2.02
C ALA A 163 12.96 10.20 -3.13
N TYR A 164 14.24 10.18 -3.49
CA TYR A 164 14.76 10.97 -4.62
C TYR A 164 14.15 10.55 -5.97
N LYS A 165 14.02 9.24 -6.21
CA LYS A 165 13.38 8.72 -7.44
C LYS A 165 11.89 9.10 -7.48
N MET A 166 11.20 9.02 -6.33
CA MET A 166 9.78 9.38 -6.19
C MET A 166 9.49 10.84 -6.54
N GLN A 167 10.42 11.77 -6.29
CA GLN A 167 10.25 13.18 -6.67
C GLN A 167 9.93 13.38 -8.15
N ALA A 168 10.41 12.49 -9.02
CA ALA A 168 10.14 12.57 -10.46
C ALA A 168 8.86 11.84 -10.88
N SER A 169 8.53 10.74 -10.23
CA SER A 169 7.50 9.80 -10.70
C SER A 169 6.21 9.86 -9.89
N ALA A 170 6.31 10.13 -8.59
CA ALA A 170 5.16 10.10 -7.71
C ALA A 170 4.14 11.24 -7.97
N PRO A 171 4.53 12.50 -8.30
CA PRO A 171 3.55 13.56 -8.51
C PRO A 171 2.50 13.19 -9.56
N GLU A 172 2.91 12.62 -10.67
CA GLU A 172 1.99 12.17 -11.73
C GLU A 172 1.20 10.94 -11.30
N ALA A 173 1.86 9.98 -10.63
CA ALA A 173 1.22 8.73 -10.20
C ALA A 173 0.08 8.98 -9.20
N VAL A 174 0.23 9.93 -8.29
CA VAL A 174 -0.76 10.20 -7.23
C VAL A 174 -1.80 11.26 -7.60
N ASP A 175 -1.68 11.90 -8.75
CA ASP A 175 -2.59 12.95 -9.22
C ASP A 175 -3.87 12.33 -9.80
N VAL A 176 -4.80 11.97 -8.92
CA VAL A 176 -6.11 11.42 -9.29
C VAL A 176 -7.04 12.48 -9.91
N ASP A 177 -6.71 13.77 -9.78
CA ASP A 177 -7.56 14.85 -10.28
C ASP A 177 -7.46 14.99 -11.80
N ARG A 178 -6.41 14.44 -12.43
CA ARG A 178 -6.28 14.32 -13.89
C ARG A 178 -7.20 13.29 -14.52
N GLU A 179 -7.79 12.39 -13.74
CA GLU A 179 -8.70 11.39 -14.30
C GLU A 179 -9.98 12.07 -14.83
N PRO A 180 -10.51 11.58 -15.96
CA PRO A 180 -11.78 12.08 -16.50
C PRO A 180 -12.93 11.95 -15.50
N ALA A 181 -13.93 12.84 -15.62
CA ALA A 181 -15.07 12.86 -14.72
C ALA A 181 -15.77 11.49 -14.62
N TYR A 182 -16.02 10.83 -15.78
CA TYR A 182 -16.69 9.53 -15.79
C TYR A 182 -15.93 8.43 -15.04
N ILE A 183 -14.60 8.53 -14.95
CA ILE A 183 -13.78 7.62 -14.13
C ILE A 183 -13.98 7.92 -12.66
N LYS A 184 -13.97 9.21 -12.28
CA LYS A 184 -14.21 9.63 -10.89
C LYS A 184 -15.58 9.18 -10.41
N ASP A 185 -16.59 9.32 -11.27
CA ASP A 185 -17.98 8.90 -11.01
C ASP A 185 -18.04 7.36 -10.83
N LEU A 186 -17.33 6.60 -11.69
CA LEU A 186 -17.25 5.13 -11.60
C LEU A 186 -16.68 4.66 -10.26
N TYR A 187 -15.72 5.43 -9.70
CA TYR A 187 -15.15 5.16 -8.38
C TYR A 187 -15.96 5.78 -7.23
N GLY A 188 -17.10 6.40 -7.51
CA GLY A 188 -17.98 7.01 -6.51
C GLY A 188 -17.36 8.21 -5.81
N MET A 189 -16.51 8.98 -6.52
CA MET A 189 -15.85 10.17 -5.96
C MET A 189 -16.76 11.40 -5.92
N ASP A 190 -17.98 11.32 -6.46
CA ASP A 190 -19.04 12.33 -6.39
C ASP A 190 -19.87 12.24 -5.11
N GLY A 191 -19.77 11.14 -4.36
CA GLY A 191 -20.56 10.85 -3.17
C GLY A 191 -19.80 11.13 -1.86
N THR A 192 -20.41 11.89 -0.95
CA THR A 192 -19.80 12.26 0.35
C THR A 192 -19.39 11.07 1.21
N ASN A 193 -20.06 9.93 1.07
CA ASN A 193 -19.78 8.71 1.84
C ASN A 193 -18.79 7.76 1.16
N THR A 194 -18.63 7.89 -0.16
CA THR A 194 -17.83 6.97 -0.99
C THR A 194 -16.52 7.60 -1.46
N GLU A 195 -16.43 8.94 -1.47
CA GLU A 195 -15.29 9.69 -2.03
C GLU A 195 -13.94 9.22 -1.47
N ASP A 196 -13.79 9.10 -0.16
CA ASP A 196 -12.52 8.74 0.47
C ASP A 196 -12.04 7.33 0.04
N PHE A 197 -12.97 6.37 0.05
CA PHE A 197 -12.64 5.00 -0.37
C PHE A 197 -12.45 4.89 -1.88
N GLY A 198 -13.30 5.55 -2.66
CA GLY A 198 -13.20 5.63 -4.11
C GLY A 198 -11.88 6.24 -4.58
N ARG A 199 -11.45 7.34 -3.94
CA ARG A 199 -10.16 7.99 -4.19
C ARG A 199 -8.99 7.03 -3.95
N LYS A 200 -9.03 6.25 -2.86
CA LYS A 200 -8.00 5.24 -2.56
C LYS A 200 -7.99 4.12 -3.61
N CYS A 201 -9.17 3.64 -4.02
CA CYS A 201 -9.27 2.62 -5.06
C CYS A 201 -8.74 3.13 -6.42
N LEU A 202 -9.07 4.36 -6.78
CA LEU A 202 -8.57 4.99 -8.00
C LEU A 202 -7.05 5.19 -7.95
N LEU A 203 -6.53 5.66 -6.81
CA LEU A 203 -5.10 5.78 -6.58
C LEU A 203 -4.41 4.41 -6.65
N ALA A 204 -5.00 3.37 -6.05
CA ALA A 204 -4.47 2.02 -6.11
C ALA A 204 -4.35 1.51 -7.55
N ARG A 205 -5.39 1.70 -8.39
CA ARG A 205 -5.34 1.38 -9.81
C ARG A 205 -4.15 2.06 -10.49
N ARG A 206 -4.01 3.38 -10.32
CA ARG A 206 -2.93 4.16 -10.92
C ARG A 206 -1.54 3.67 -10.52
N LEU A 207 -1.37 3.30 -9.25
CA LEU A 207 -0.12 2.75 -8.74
C LEU A 207 0.18 1.36 -9.30
N VAL A 208 -0.84 0.48 -9.42
CA VAL A 208 -0.69 -0.85 -10.05
C VAL A 208 -0.30 -0.72 -11.52
N GLU A 209 -0.95 0.17 -12.27
CA GLU A 209 -0.61 0.48 -13.67
C GLU A 209 0.84 0.94 -13.85
N ARG A 210 1.45 1.48 -12.78
CA ARG A 210 2.87 1.93 -12.73
C ARG A 210 3.80 0.92 -12.07
N GLY A 211 3.32 -0.30 -11.87
CA GLY A 211 4.13 -1.44 -11.43
C GLY A 211 4.33 -1.57 -9.92
N VAL A 212 3.54 -0.88 -9.09
CA VAL A 212 3.48 -1.18 -7.66
C VAL A 212 2.93 -2.58 -7.48
N ARG A 213 3.67 -3.45 -6.79
CA ARG A 213 3.40 -4.88 -6.74
C ARG A 213 2.24 -5.25 -5.83
N PHE A 214 2.13 -4.59 -4.68
CA PHE A 214 1.13 -4.91 -3.68
C PHE A 214 0.57 -3.64 -3.03
N ILE A 215 -0.75 -3.56 -2.96
CA ILE A 215 -1.43 -2.43 -2.33
C ILE A 215 -2.45 -2.95 -1.34
N GLN A 216 -2.39 -2.40 -0.13
CA GLN A 216 -3.28 -2.74 0.97
C GLN A 216 -4.09 -1.51 1.37
N ILE A 217 -5.41 -1.62 1.28
CA ILE A 217 -6.32 -0.53 1.64
C ILE A 217 -7.10 -0.94 2.88
N TYR A 218 -7.09 -0.08 3.88
CA TYR A 218 -7.92 -0.19 5.05
C TYR A 218 -9.13 0.73 4.93
N SER A 219 -10.32 0.20 5.27
CA SER A 219 -11.57 0.94 5.37
C SER A 219 -12.19 0.61 6.71
N GLY A 220 -12.59 1.60 7.48
CA GLY A 220 -13.24 1.51 8.78
C GLY A 220 -14.72 1.85 8.71
#